data_bf74268a7ebec7cab2475507ec352919
#
_entry.id   bf74268a7ebec7cab2475507ec352919
#
_cell.length_a   1.000
_cell.length_b   1.000
_cell.length_c   1.000
_cell.angle_alpha   90.00
_cell.angle_beta   90.00
_cell.angle_gamma   90.00
#
_symmetry.space_group_name_H-M   'P 1'
#
loop_
_entity.id
_entity.type
_entity.pdbx_description
1 polymer ?
#
loop_
_entity_poly.entity_id
_entity_poly.type
_entity_poly.pdbx_seq_one_letter_code
_entity_poly.pdbx_strand_id
1 'polypeptide(L)'
;MTSKTLPFHADTVGSYLRSQPLKEARAKFAAGELSREQLTEVEDQEIAKLVQAQLDAGIQVITDGEYRRAFWHIDFLENLNGIEGYHPEHGYKFNGVETKPYNTRCCGKVSWNPNHPFIEHFKKLKDIVGDRGIVKYTIPSPNQLMYPIQWDTGVYATRAEFAKDVQQAYKDAIKAFYDAGCRYLQFDDVYWGSLCNNHLKPEFEADKAQALENIQVVLAAKPADMVITTHVCRGNFRSTYLLTGAYDPIADALFGQTQYDGYFLEYDDERSGGFEPLKHFANNPHKGRVVLGLISSKFPELEDKTAIKARIEETTQYVPLEQLCLSPQCGFASTEEGNIMTEAQQWAKVRYVEEIAKEVWGED
;
A
#
# COMPACT_ATOMS: atom_id res chain seq x y z
N MET A 1 -17.89 24.35 -7.16
CA MET A 1 -17.24 23.06 -7.45
C MET A 1 -17.39 22.22 -6.20
N THR A 2 -18.14 21.13 -6.26
CA THR A 2 -18.19 20.13 -5.17
C THR A 2 -16.76 19.64 -4.98
N SER A 3 -16.21 19.71 -3.76
CA SER A 3 -14.88 19.19 -3.48
C SER A 3 -14.94 17.67 -3.75
N LYS A 4 -14.20 17.21 -4.75
CA LYS A 4 -14.10 15.77 -5.04
C LYS A 4 -13.53 15.06 -3.82
N THR A 5 -14.19 14.01 -3.36
CA THR A 5 -13.79 13.27 -2.16
C THR A 5 -12.85 12.12 -2.55
N LEU A 6 -11.68 12.06 -1.95
CA LEU A 6 -10.71 10.97 -2.15
C LEU A 6 -10.90 9.85 -1.12
N PRO A 7 -10.59 8.58 -1.47
CA PRO A 7 -10.27 8.09 -2.83
C PRO A 7 -11.44 8.25 -3.79
N PHE A 8 -11.15 8.30 -5.10
CA PHE A 8 -12.19 8.28 -6.13
C PHE A 8 -12.85 6.90 -6.23
N HIS A 9 -13.98 6.80 -6.97
CA HIS A 9 -14.65 5.52 -7.17
C HIS A 9 -13.82 4.51 -7.97
N ALA A 10 -12.91 4.98 -8.81
CA ALA A 10 -11.84 4.19 -9.42
C ALA A 10 -10.48 4.65 -8.90
N ASP A 11 -9.75 3.76 -8.23
CA ASP A 11 -8.39 4.04 -7.74
C ASP A 11 -7.54 2.76 -7.85
N THR A 12 -6.24 2.87 -7.62
CA THR A 12 -5.29 1.74 -7.64
C THR A 12 -4.47 1.71 -6.35
N VAL A 13 -3.95 0.55 -5.97
CA VAL A 13 -3.09 0.43 -4.78
C VAL A 13 -1.79 1.20 -4.98
N GLY A 14 -1.16 1.10 -6.17
CA GLY A 14 -0.11 2.06 -6.53
C GLY A 14 1.13 1.50 -7.18
N SER A 15 1.51 0.23 -6.98
CA SER A 15 2.66 -0.36 -7.65
C SER A 15 2.29 -0.93 -9.02
N TYR A 16 3.20 -0.77 -10.01
CA TYR A 16 3.04 -1.23 -11.37
C TYR A 16 4.23 -2.10 -11.82
N LEU A 17 4.02 -2.96 -12.82
CA LEU A 17 5.07 -3.78 -13.42
C LEU A 17 6.21 -2.90 -13.91
N ARG A 18 7.44 -3.21 -13.50
CA ARG A 18 8.63 -2.48 -13.95
C ARG A 18 8.81 -2.68 -15.44
N SER A 19 9.02 -1.59 -16.17
CA SER A 19 9.29 -1.63 -17.61
C SER A 19 10.61 -2.35 -17.93
N GLN A 20 10.72 -2.87 -19.14
CA GLN A 20 11.93 -3.57 -19.55
C GLN A 20 13.19 -2.66 -19.51
N PRO A 21 13.15 -1.40 -19.99
CA PRO A 21 14.29 -0.47 -19.86
C PRO A 21 14.72 -0.24 -18.42
N LEU A 22 13.77 -0.15 -17.47
CA LEU A 22 14.09 0.02 -16.05
C LEU A 22 14.77 -1.25 -15.47
N LYS A 23 14.28 -2.43 -15.80
CA LYS A 23 14.89 -3.72 -15.38
C LYS A 23 16.32 -3.85 -15.88
N GLU A 24 16.56 -3.50 -17.15
CA GLU A 24 17.90 -3.51 -17.74
C GLU A 24 18.84 -2.49 -17.09
N ALA A 25 18.37 -1.27 -16.83
CA ALA A 25 19.15 -0.25 -16.14
C ALA A 25 19.52 -0.66 -14.72
N ARG A 26 18.59 -1.28 -13.97
CA ARG A 26 18.86 -1.82 -12.63
C ARG A 26 19.89 -2.95 -12.66
N ALA A 27 19.81 -3.85 -13.62
CA ALA A 27 20.80 -4.92 -13.80
C ALA A 27 22.20 -4.35 -14.09
N LYS A 28 22.31 -3.34 -14.97
CA LYS A 28 23.57 -2.65 -15.26
C LYS A 28 24.13 -1.91 -14.04
N PHE A 29 23.25 -1.24 -13.28
CA PHE A 29 23.65 -0.58 -12.05
C PHE A 29 24.19 -1.58 -11.02
N ALA A 30 23.52 -2.72 -10.83
CA ALA A 30 23.96 -3.79 -9.93
C ALA A 30 25.30 -4.41 -10.38
N ALA A 31 25.59 -4.43 -11.69
CA ALA A 31 26.85 -4.85 -12.26
C ALA A 31 27.97 -3.76 -12.20
N GLY A 32 27.67 -2.55 -11.72
CA GLY A 32 28.59 -1.42 -11.68
C GLY A 32 28.83 -0.75 -13.05
N GLU A 33 27.98 -1.02 -14.04
CA GLU A 33 28.09 -0.49 -15.40
C GLU A 33 27.39 0.88 -15.56
N LEU A 34 26.49 1.24 -14.63
CA LEU A 34 25.84 2.55 -14.56
C LEU A 34 26.13 3.21 -13.22
N SER A 35 26.24 4.55 -13.22
CA SER A 35 26.24 5.34 -11.99
C SER A 35 24.83 5.46 -11.41
N ARG A 36 24.71 5.91 -10.15
CA ARG A 36 23.41 6.18 -9.51
C ARG A 36 22.65 7.27 -10.27
N GLU A 37 23.33 8.30 -10.74
CA GLU A 37 22.75 9.40 -11.52
C GLU A 37 22.17 8.90 -12.83
N GLN A 38 22.91 8.04 -13.56
CA GLN A 38 22.43 7.44 -14.80
C GLN A 38 21.20 6.55 -14.59
N LEU A 39 21.17 5.77 -13.51
CA LEU A 39 19.98 4.99 -13.16
C LEU A 39 18.81 5.90 -12.84
N THR A 40 19.03 7.00 -12.09
CA THR A 40 18.00 7.99 -11.74
C THR A 40 17.40 8.64 -12.98
N GLU A 41 18.19 8.93 -14.01
CA GLU A 41 17.69 9.45 -15.29
C GLU A 41 16.76 8.46 -15.99
N VAL A 42 17.09 7.18 -15.97
CA VAL A 42 16.20 6.13 -16.54
C VAL A 42 14.92 5.99 -15.70
N GLU A 43 15.04 5.99 -14.37
CA GLU A 43 13.89 5.96 -13.46
C GLU A 43 12.94 7.14 -13.74
N ASP A 44 13.46 8.36 -13.90
CA ASP A 44 12.67 9.56 -14.21
C ASP A 44 11.93 9.43 -15.54
N GLN A 45 12.61 8.95 -16.59
CA GLN A 45 12.02 8.77 -17.91
C GLN A 45 10.91 7.71 -17.90
N GLU A 46 11.14 6.59 -17.22
CA GLU A 46 10.16 5.50 -17.16
C GLU A 46 8.96 5.85 -16.25
N ILE A 47 9.17 6.62 -15.16
CA ILE A 47 8.09 7.17 -14.35
C ILE A 47 7.25 8.15 -15.17
N ALA A 48 7.87 9.00 -16.01
CA ALA A 48 7.11 9.92 -16.86
C ALA A 48 6.21 9.17 -17.86
N LYS A 49 6.68 8.08 -18.45
CA LYS A 49 5.86 7.20 -19.32
C LYS A 49 4.75 6.52 -18.53
N LEU A 50 5.05 6.04 -17.32
CA LEU A 50 4.06 5.42 -16.42
C LEU A 50 2.96 6.41 -16.05
N VAL A 51 3.31 7.65 -15.70
CA VAL A 51 2.33 8.72 -15.42
C VAL A 51 1.40 8.92 -16.60
N GLN A 52 1.93 9.00 -17.82
CA GLN A 52 1.10 9.13 -19.02
C GLN A 52 0.18 7.93 -19.23
N ALA A 53 0.69 6.70 -19.02
CA ALA A 53 -0.11 5.49 -19.16
C ALA A 53 -1.26 5.40 -18.14
N GLN A 54 -1.06 5.87 -16.90
CA GLN A 54 -2.12 5.98 -15.89
C GLN A 54 -3.22 6.96 -16.34
N LEU A 55 -2.83 8.14 -16.82
CA LEU A 55 -3.76 9.13 -17.36
C LEU A 55 -4.54 8.61 -18.56
N ASP A 56 -3.86 7.93 -19.49
CA ASP A 56 -4.48 7.31 -20.68
C ASP A 56 -5.43 6.17 -20.32
N ALA A 57 -5.23 5.54 -19.16
CA ALA A 57 -6.13 4.53 -18.61
C ALA A 57 -7.35 5.12 -17.88
N GLY A 58 -7.43 6.45 -17.72
CA GLY A 58 -8.53 7.16 -17.07
C GLY A 58 -8.32 7.39 -15.56
N ILE A 59 -7.23 6.92 -14.98
CA ILE A 59 -6.95 7.08 -13.55
C ILE A 59 -6.57 8.53 -13.25
N GLN A 60 -7.22 9.15 -12.27
CA GLN A 60 -6.97 10.52 -11.85
C GLN A 60 -5.96 10.62 -10.69
N VAL A 61 -5.79 9.54 -9.92
CA VAL A 61 -4.85 9.42 -8.80
C VAL A 61 -3.58 8.72 -9.28
N ILE A 62 -2.49 9.45 -9.33
CA ILE A 62 -1.25 9.05 -9.99
C ILE A 62 -0.18 8.69 -8.97
N THR A 63 0.47 7.53 -9.16
CA THR A 63 1.62 7.08 -8.37
C THR A 63 2.89 6.98 -9.22
N ASP A 64 4.06 6.84 -8.57
CA ASP A 64 5.33 6.53 -9.24
C ASP A 64 5.48 5.04 -9.62
N GLY A 65 4.46 4.22 -9.33
CA GLY A 65 4.48 2.78 -9.58
C GLY A 65 5.48 2.01 -8.73
N GLU A 66 6.10 2.66 -7.75
CA GLU A 66 7.22 2.13 -6.96
C GLU A 66 8.45 1.79 -7.83
N TYR A 67 8.63 2.50 -8.95
CA TYR A 67 9.67 2.23 -9.93
C TYR A 67 11.08 2.39 -9.39
N ARG A 68 11.26 3.14 -8.29
CA ARG A 68 12.56 3.34 -7.63
C ARG A 68 12.86 2.28 -6.56
N ARG A 69 11.91 1.38 -6.25
CA ARG A 69 12.00 0.41 -5.16
C ARG A 69 12.30 -1.00 -5.66
N ALA A 70 13.10 -1.74 -4.90
CA ALA A 70 13.26 -3.18 -5.03
C ALA A 70 12.15 -3.92 -4.26
N PHE A 71 11.83 -3.46 -3.05
CA PHE A 71 10.74 -3.95 -2.21
C PHE A 71 9.83 -2.80 -1.78
N TRP A 72 8.52 -3.02 -1.76
CA TRP A 72 7.54 -2.01 -1.40
C TRP A 72 7.78 -1.37 -0.02
N HIS A 73 8.35 -2.09 0.95
CA HIS A 73 8.52 -1.66 2.34
C HIS A 73 9.97 -1.49 2.77
N ILE A 74 10.88 -2.38 2.37
CA ILE A 74 12.26 -2.38 2.85
C ILE A 74 12.97 -1.07 2.47
N ASP A 75 12.83 -0.65 1.23
CA ASP A 75 13.44 0.58 0.71
C ASP A 75 13.02 1.86 1.48
N PHE A 76 11.87 1.85 2.12
CA PHE A 76 11.47 2.91 3.04
C PHE A 76 12.07 2.68 4.44
N LEU A 77 11.87 1.49 5.00
CA LEU A 77 12.16 1.21 6.40
C LEU A 77 13.67 1.31 6.71
N GLU A 78 14.54 0.83 5.82
CA GLU A 78 16.00 0.91 6.01
C GLU A 78 16.57 2.33 5.96
N ASN A 79 15.80 3.30 5.49
CA ASN A 79 16.16 4.71 5.47
C ASN A 79 15.67 5.49 6.70
N LEU A 80 14.96 4.86 7.64
CA LEU A 80 14.73 5.41 8.97
C LEU A 80 16.02 5.31 9.80
N ASN A 81 16.30 6.32 10.63
CA ASN A 81 17.38 6.19 11.60
C ASN A 81 17.08 5.03 12.55
N GLY A 82 18.10 4.25 12.88
CA GLY A 82 17.99 3.11 13.81
C GLY A 82 17.44 1.82 13.19
N ILE A 83 17.14 1.83 11.90
CA ILE A 83 16.78 0.63 11.13
C ILE A 83 17.85 0.39 10.06
N GLU A 84 18.29 -0.85 9.90
CA GLU A 84 19.23 -1.26 8.87
C GLU A 84 18.70 -2.41 8.02
N GLY A 85 19.07 -2.44 6.74
CA GLY A 85 18.89 -3.60 5.88
C GLY A 85 19.91 -4.69 6.18
N TYR A 86 19.52 -5.96 6.09
CA TYR A 86 20.44 -7.09 6.24
C TYR A 86 20.02 -8.28 5.37
N HIS A 87 20.94 -9.21 5.15
CA HIS A 87 20.70 -10.44 4.41
C HIS A 87 20.48 -11.62 5.37
N PRO A 88 19.23 -12.05 5.62
CA PRO A 88 18.94 -13.28 6.34
C PRO A 88 19.28 -14.51 5.49
N GLU A 89 19.25 -15.70 6.10
CA GLU A 89 19.46 -16.97 5.39
C GLU A 89 18.37 -17.24 4.34
N HIS A 90 17.14 -16.81 4.61
CA HIS A 90 15.96 -17.00 3.74
C HIS A 90 15.23 -15.69 3.50
N GLY A 91 14.60 -15.58 2.32
CA GLY A 91 13.64 -14.53 2.01
C GLY A 91 12.24 -14.81 2.58
N TYR A 92 11.26 -14.02 2.17
CA TYR A 92 9.86 -14.29 2.49
C TYR A 92 9.37 -15.49 1.68
N LYS A 93 8.81 -16.50 2.37
CA LYS A 93 8.30 -17.73 1.75
C LYS A 93 6.83 -17.57 1.42
N PHE A 94 6.55 -17.31 0.17
CA PHE A 94 5.21 -17.33 -0.40
C PHE A 94 4.81 -18.75 -0.80
N ASN A 95 3.56 -18.94 -1.20
CA ASN A 95 3.06 -20.23 -1.65
C ASN A 95 3.81 -20.69 -2.93
N GLY A 96 4.80 -21.55 -2.76
CA GLY A 96 5.60 -22.15 -3.84
C GLY A 96 6.79 -21.33 -4.35
N VAL A 97 7.00 -20.12 -3.86
CA VAL A 97 8.13 -19.25 -4.25
C VAL A 97 8.70 -18.49 -3.05
N GLU A 98 9.96 -18.05 -3.17
CA GLU A 98 10.66 -17.30 -2.12
C GLU A 98 11.27 -16.02 -2.71
N THR A 99 11.22 -14.92 -1.95
CA THR A 99 11.85 -13.66 -2.37
C THR A 99 13.37 -13.73 -2.20
N LYS A 100 14.08 -12.76 -2.76
CA LYS A 100 15.49 -12.54 -2.41
C LYS A 100 15.61 -12.40 -0.88
N PRO A 101 16.68 -12.95 -0.26
CA PRO A 101 16.88 -12.89 1.19
C PRO A 101 17.37 -11.48 1.58
N TYR A 102 16.44 -10.58 1.79
CA TYR A 102 16.69 -9.23 2.27
C TYR A 102 15.57 -8.81 3.22
N ASN A 103 15.92 -8.17 4.34
CA ASN A 103 14.98 -7.73 5.37
C ASN A 103 15.57 -6.55 6.14
N THR A 104 14.80 -5.97 7.06
CA THR A 104 15.24 -4.92 7.96
C THR A 104 15.26 -5.40 9.40
N ARG A 105 16.04 -4.72 10.26
CA ARG A 105 16.05 -4.90 11.72
C ARG A 105 16.44 -3.61 12.43
N CYS A 106 16.04 -3.50 13.68
CA CYS A 106 16.42 -2.41 14.55
C CYS A 106 17.91 -2.54 14.95
N CYS A 107 18.70 -1.50 14.67
CA CYS A 107 20.12 -1.42 15.05
C CYS A 107 20.43 -0.21 15.98
N GLY A 108 19.44 0.65 16.25
CA GLY A 108 19.57 1.84 17.07
C GLY A 108 18.22 2.44 17.44
N LYS A 109 18.22 3.60 18.09
CA LYS A 109 16.97 4.31 18.38
C LYS A 109 16.31 4.79 17.12
N VAL A 110 15.03 4.44 16.93
CA VAL A 110 14.27 4.76 15.72
C VAL A 110 13.85 6.22 15.73
N SER A 111 14.08 6.90 14.61
CA SER A 111 13.57 8.25 14.36
C SER A 111 13.46 8.52 12.86
N TRP A 112 12.72 9.57 12.51
CA TRP A 112 12.68 10.06 11.13
C TRP A 112 14.05 10.54 10.67
N ASN A 113 14.44 10.16 9.47
CA ASN A 113 15.63 10.66 8.79
C ASN A 113 15.26 11.90 7.94
N PRO A 114 15.73 13.12 8.26
CA PRO A 114 15.39 14.31 7.49
C PRO A 114 15.87 14.28 6.03
N ASN A 115 16.83 13.39 5.73
CA ASN A 115 17.34 13.16 4.37
C ASN A 115 16.75 11.90 3.74
N HIS A 116 15.57 11.45 4.18
CA HIS A 116 14.92 10.27 3.66
C HIS A 116 14.62 10.42 2.15
N PRO A 117 15.12 9.50 1.28
CA PRO A 117 15.09 9.69 -0.17
C PRO A 117 13.67 9.77 -0.75
N PHE A 118 12.68 9.22 -0.07
CA PHE A 118 11.29 9.23 -0.55
C PHE A 118 10.68 10.62 -0.63
N ILE A 119 11.20 11.60 0.13
CA ILE A 119 10.75 12.99 0.01
C ILE A 119 11.14 13.57 -1.35
N GLU A 120 12.38 13.35 -1.80
CA GLU A 120 12.84 13.80 -3.12
C GLU A 120 12.14 12.99 -4.25
N HIS A 121 11.93 11.68 -4.06
CA HIS A 121 11.16 10.87 -4.99
C HIS A 121 9.73 11.39 -5.16
N PHE A 122 9.05 11.75 -4.06
CA PHE A 122 7.72 12.36 -4.09
C PHE A 122 7.71 13.70 -4.83
N LYS A 123 8.66 14.61 -4.52
CA LYS A 123 8.77 15.91 -5.22
C LYS A 123 8.95 15.72 -6.71
N LYS A 124 9.81 14.78 -7.12
CA LYS A 124 10.03 14.47 -8.53
C LYS A 124 8.77 13.93 -9.22
N LEU A 125 8.03 13.03 -8.55
CA LEU A 125 6.74 12.56 -9.09
C LEU A 125 5.77 13.73 -9.25
N LYS A 126 5.67 14.61 -8.25
CA LYS A 126 4.81 15.79 -8.29
C LYS A 126 5.16 16.71 -9.48
N ASP A 127 6.45 16.93 -9.73
CA ASP A 127 6.92 17.73 -10.87
C ASP A 127 6.56 17.07 -12.22
N ILE A 128 6.71 15.74 -12.32
CA ILE A 128 6.34 14.98 -13.53
C ILE A 128 4.83 15.03 -13.78
N VAL A 129 4.01 14.89 -12.75
CA VAL A 129 2.54 14.92 -12.87
C VAL A 129 2.05 16.33 -13.18
N GLY A 130 2.59 17.34 -12.53
CA GLY A 130 2.11 18.73 -12.65
C GLY A 130 0.62 18.83 -12.27
N ASP A 131 -0.15 19.52 -13.08
CA ASP A 131 -1.60 19.73 -12.86
C ASP A 131 -2.49 18.66 -13.53
N ARG A 132 -1.88 17.55 -14.05
CA ARG A 132 -2.61 16.54 -14.82
C ARG A 132 -3.36 15.51 -13.98
N GLY A 133 -3.10 15.44 -12.68
CA GLY A 133 -3.72 14.48 -11.78
C GLY A 133 -3.40 14.75 -10.31
N ILE A 134 -3.96 13.95 -9.43
CA ILE A 134 -3.68 14.00 -7.99
C ILE A 134 -2.56 13.01 -7.68
N VAL A 135 -1.50 13.49 -7.04
CA VAL A 135 -0.37 12.62 -6.66
C VAL A 135 -0.69 11.88 -5.38
N LYS A 136 -0.71 10.54 -5.45
CA LYS A 136 -0.70 9.64 -4.31
C LYS A 136 0.69 9.06 -4.11
N TYR A 137 1.14 8.99 -2.86
CA TYR A 137 2.37 8.33 -2.52
C TYR A 137 2.15 7.20 -1.51
N THR A 138 2.87 6.10 -1.65
CA THR A 138 2.71 4.90 -0.82
C THR A 138 3.93 4.70 0.05
N ILE A 139 3.73 4.36 1.33
CA ILE A 139 4.77 3.95 2.26
C ILE A 139 4.26 2.78 3.10
N PRO A 140 5.14 1.94 3.66
CA PRO A 140 4.69 0.91 4.59
C PRO A 140 4.04 1.52 5.83
N SER A 141 3.07 0.84 6.41
CA SER A 141 2.46 1.18 7.70
C SER A 141 3.50 1.07 8.84
N PRO A 142 3.36 1.84 9.94
CA PRO A 142 4.20 1.68 11.14
C PRO A 142 4.13 0.27 11.72
N ASN A 143 3.03 -0.45 11.49
CA ASN A 143 2.85 -1.82 11.96
C ASN A 143 3.82 -2.82 11.32
N GLN A 144 4.43 -2.50 10.16
CA GLN A 144 5.43 -3.36 9.53
C GLN A 144 6.67 -3.58 10.43
N LEU A 145 6.95 -2.65 11.32
CA LEU A 145 8.05 -2.77 12.28
C LEU A 145 7.67 -3.55 13.56
N MET A 146 6.40 -3.95 13.73
CA MET A 146 5.94 -4.64 14.96
C MET A 146 6.22 -6.15 14.97
N TYR A 147 6.72 -6.73 13.89
CA TYR A 147 7.15 -8.12 13.89
C TYR A 147 8.38 -8.33 14.80
N PRO A 148 8.46 -9.43 15.58
CA PRO A 148 9.59 -9.68 16.49
C PRO A 148 10.96 -9.57 15.81
N ILE A 149 11.10 -10.08 14.59
CA ILE A 149 12.34 -10.00 13.80
C ILE A 149 12.83 -8.56 13.58
N GLN A 150 11.93 -7.59 13.62
CA GLN A 150 12.24 -6.18 13.39
C GLN A 150 12.77 -5.49 14.65
N TRP A 151 12.14 -5.71 15.81
CA TRP A 151 12.37 -4.91 17.01
C TRP A 151 13.11 -5.66 18.14
N ASP A 152 13.02 -7.00 18.20
CA ASP A 152 13.64 -7.80 19.28
C ASP A 152 15.12 -8.06 19.00
N THR A 153 15.89 -6.98 19.03
CA THR A 153 17.34 -6.98 18.72
C THR A 153 18.20 -6.59 19.92
N GLY A 154 17.57 -6.33 21.08
CA GLY A 154 18.25 -5.90 22.30
C GLY A 154 18.49 -4.36 22.39
N VAL A 155 18.09 -3.58 21.39
CA VAL A 155 18.19 -2.11 21.43
C VAL A 155 17.16 -1.50 22.38
N TYR A 156 15.94 -2.06 22.38
CA TYR A 156 14.85 -1.65 23.25
C TYR A 156 14.56 -2.71 24.32
N ALA A 157 14.23 -2.27 25.54
CA ALA A 157 13.88 -3.19 26.60
C ALA A 157 12.49 -3.81 26.40
N THR A 158 11.58 -3.09 25.73
CA THR A 158 10.21 -3.53 25.48
C THR A 158 9.74 -3.11 24.09
N ARG A 159 8.79 -3.89 23.53
CA ARG A 159 8.11 -3.54 22.28
C ARG A 159 7.36 -2.20 22.38
N ALA A 160 6.80 -1.89 23.55
CA ALA A 160 6.09 -0.63 23.76
C ALA A 160 7.00 0.60 23.68
N GLU A 161 8.25 0.51 24.17
CA GLU A 161 9.24 1.57 23.99
C GLU A 161 9.60 1.75 22.51
N PHE A 162 9.83 0.66 21.80
CA PHE A 162 10.09 0.68 20.36
C PHE A 162 8.92 1.30 19.57
N ALA A 163 7.68 0.89 19.87
CA ALA A 163 6.48 1.40 19.24
C ALA A 163 6.33 2.92 19.37
N LYS A 164 6.68 3.51 20.53
CA LYS A 164 6.64 4.97 20.73
C LYS A 164 7.59 5.73 19.81
N ASP A 165 8.81 5.23 19.64
CA ASP A 165 9.78 5.85 18.74
C ASP A 165 9.33 5.69 17.27
N VAL A 166 8.77 4.53 16.89
CA VAL A 166 8.17 4.31 15.57
C VAL A 166 6.98 5.25 15.34
N GLN A 167 6.08 5.39 16.30
CA GLN A 167 4.95 6.33 16.22
C GLN A 167 5.43 7.76 16.00
N GLN A 168 6.48 8.20 16.71
CA GLN A 168 7.04 9.54 16.52
C GLN A 168 7.68 9.69 15.15
N ALA A 169 8.47 8.70 14.69
CA ALA A 169 9.09 8.73 13.36
C ALA A 169 8.04 8.85 12.24
N TYR A 170 6.89 8.19 12.37
CA TYR A 170 5.80 8.29 11.38
C TYR A 170 5.02 9.60 11.45
N LYS A 171 4.87 10.23 12.62
CA LYS A 171 4.34 11.60 12.71
C LYS A 171 5.24 12.59 11.99
N ASP A 172 6.56 12.45 12.17
CA ASP A 172 7.54 13.29 11.51
C ASP A 172 7.58 13.02 9.99
N ALA A 173 7.39 11.76 9.57
CA ALA A 173 7.24 11.40 8.16
C ALA A 173 6.00 12.06 7.53
N ILE A 174 4.82 11.97 8.16
CA ILE A 174 3.60 12.65 7.69
C ILE A 174 3.87 14.15 7.51
N LYS A 175 4.49 14.78 8.51
CA LYS A 175 4.84 16.20 8.43
C LYS A 175 5.79 16.47 7.25
N ALA A 176 6.82 15.66 7.04
CA ALA A 176 7.79 15.85 5.96
C ALA A 176 7.14 15.71 4.57
N PHE A 177 6.27 14.70 4.37
CA PHE A 177 5.50 14.57 3.14
C PHE A 177 4.54 15.74 2.93
N TYR A 178 3.84 16.17 3.99
CA TYR A 178 2.94 17.31 3.93
C TYR A 178 3.67 18.60 3.54
N ASP A 179 4.80 18.89 4.16
CA ASP A 179 5.65 20.06 3.87
C ASP A 179 6.20 20.01 2.43
N ALA A 180 6.47 18.82 1.89
CA ALA A 180 6.82 18.64 0.48
C ALA A 180 5.63 18.85 -0.48
N GLY A 181 4.41 19.00 0.04
CA GLY A 181 3.18 19.24 -0.71
C GLY A 181 2.35 18.00 -0.97
N CYS A 182 2.62 16.87 -0.30
CA CYS A 182 1.78 15.68 -0.36
C CYS A 182 0.43 15.95 0.30
N ARG A 183 -0.66 15.56 -0.39
CA ARG A 183 -2.03 15.67 0.12
C ARG A 183 -2.78 14.34 0.05
N TYR A 184 -2.15 13.30 -0.52
CA TYR A 184 -2.68 11.95 -0.53
C TYR A 184 -1.54 10.95 -0.26
N LEU A 185 -1.53 10.36 0.94
CA LEU A 185 -0.58 9.35 1.38
C LEU A 185 -1.31 8.03 1.63
N GLN A 186 -0.70 6.91 1.31
CA GLN A 186 -1.23 5.58 1.59
C GLN A 186 -0.26 4.80 2.47
N PHE A 187 -0.79 4.16 3.53
CA PHE A 187 -0.08 3.20 4.35
C PHE A 187 -0.39 1.78 3.90
N ASP A 188 0.60 1.10 3.33
CA ASP A 188 0.45 -0.32 2.96
C ASP A 188 0.75 -1.20 4.18
N ASP A 189 -0.18 -2.08 4.53
CA ASP A 189 -0.17 -2.80 5.80
C ASP A 189 -0.44 -4.30 5.60
N VAL A 190 0.62 -5.11 5.70
CA VAL A 190 0.52 -6.57 5.73
C VAL A 190 0.29 -7.09 7.15
N TYR A 191 0.56 -6.27 8.17
CA TYR A 191 0.45 -6.70 9.56
C TYR A 191 -1.00 -7.05 9.95
N TRP A 192 -1.98 -6.24 9.51
CA TRP A 192 -3.40 -6.59 9.68
C TRP A 192 -3.76 -7.91 8.99
N GLY A 193 -3.23 -8.17 7.79
CA GLY A 193 -3.39 -9.47 7.11
C GLY A 193 -2.76 -10.61 7.90
N SER A 194 -1.61 -10.38 8.52
CA SER A 194 -0.96 -11.35 9.42
C SER A 194 -1.80 -11.64 10.67
N LEU A 195 -2.45 -10.63 11.24
CA LEU A 195 -3.38 -10.82 12.36
C LEU A 195 -4.59 -11.67 11.96
N CYS A 196 -5.19 -11.44 10.78
CA CYS A 196 -6.24 -12.31 10.26
C CYS A 196 -5.79 -13.78 10.20
N ASN A 197 -4.60 -14.03 9.65
CA ASN A 197 -4.05 -15.38 9.51
C ASN A 197 -3.69 -16.04 10.85
N ASN A 198 -3.33 -15.24 11.84
CA ASN A 198 -2.80 -15.70 13.12
C ASN A 198 -3.76 -15.46 14.32
N HIS A 199 -5.04 -15.25 14.09
CA HIS A 199 -6.01 -14.84 15.11
C HIS A 199 -6.18 -15.84 16.27
N LEU A 200 -5.74 -17.08 16.13
CA LEU A 200 -5.77 -18.09 17.20
C LEU A 200 -4.51 -18.12 18.08
N LYS A 201 -3.49 -17.29 17.78
CA LYS A 201 -2.27 -17.23 18.59
C LYS A 201 -2.53 -16.51 19.92
N PRO A 202 -1.83 -16.90 21.01
CA PRO A 202 -1.97 -16.27 22.32
C PRO A 202 -1.71 -14.77 22.31
N GLU A 203 -0.82 -14.29 21.45
CA GLU A 203 -0.40 -12.89 21.36
C GLU A 203 -1.40 -12.01 20.57
N PHE A 204 -2.38 -12.61 19.89
CA PHE A 204 -3.27 -11.92 18.94
C PHE A 204 -3.92 -10.65 19.50
N GLU A 205 -4.53 -10.71 20.70
CA GLU A 205 -5.21 -9.54 21.26
C GLU A 205 -4.24 -8.41 21.62
N ALA A 206 -3.05 -8.75 22.13
CA ALA A 206 -2.01 -7.76 22.40
C ALA A 206 -1.45 -7.16 21.12
N ASP A 207 -1.26 -7.96 20.08
CA ASP A 207 -0.79 -7.53 18.77
C ASP A 207 -1.81 -6.62 18.07
N LYS A 208 -3.09 -6.99 18.12
CA LYS A 208 -4.21 -6.20 17.60
C LYS A 208 -4.32 -4.84 18.31
N ALA A 209 -4.23 -4.84 19.64
CA ALA A 209 -4.27 -3.61 20.43
C ALA A 209 -3.08 -2.68 20.11
N GLN A 210 -1.87 -3.21 19.99
CA GLN A 210 -0.70 -2.42 19.62
C GLN A 210 -0.81 -1.87 18.20
N ALA A 211 -1.30 -2.68 17.24
CA ALA A 211 -1.52 -2.23 15.87
C ALA A 211 -2.53 -1.08 15.80
N LEU A 212 -3.64 -1.19 16.55
CA LEU A 212 -4.64 -0.14 16.64
C LEU A 212 -4.06 1.15 17.25
N GLU A 213 -3.34 1.03 18.39
CA GLU A 213 -2.71 2.18 19.06
C GLU A 213 -1.75 2.91 18.11
N ASN A 214 -0.89 2.17 17.41
CA ASN A 214 0.06 2.76 16.47
C ASN A 214 -0.65 3.63 15.43
N ILE A 215 -1.71 3.12 14.83
CA ILE A 215 -2.45 3.83 13.79
C ILE A 215 -3.19 5.04 14.37
N GLN A 216 -3.87 4.90 15.49
CA GLN A 216 -4.58 6.01 16.13
C GLN A 216 -3.64 7.16 16.50
N VAL A 217 -2.48 6.83 17.11
CA VAL A 217 -1.48 7.82 17.52
C VAL A 217 -0.84 8.53 16.32
N VAL A 218 -0.58 7.81 15.24
CA VAL A 218 0.02 8.36 14.04
C VAL A 218 -0.97 9.21 13.27
N LEU A 219 -2.21 8.73 13.06
CA LEU A 219 -3.24 9.48 12.34
C LEU A 219 -3.70 10.74 13.08
N ALA A 220 -3.57 10.80 14.41
CA ALA A 220 -3.85 12.01 15.17
C ALA A 220 -2.95 13.21 14.77
N ALA A 221 -1.81 12.96 14.12
CA ALA A 221 -0.92 14.00 13.59
C ALA A 221 -1.25 14.39 12.13
N LYS A 222 -2.26 13.77 11.50
CA LYS A 222 -2.64 14.04 10.12
C LYS A 222 -3.17 15.46 9.96
N PRO A 223 -2.63 16.30 9.04
CA PRO A 223 -3.22 17.58 8.68
C PRO A 223 -4.65 17.43 8.14
N ALA A 224 -5.51 18.41 8.41
CA ALA A 224 -6.93 18.32 8.07
C ALA A 224 -7.22 18.24 6.56
N ASP A 225 -6.34 18.81 5.74
CA ASP A 225 -6.43 18.80 4.27
C ASP A 225 -5.58 17.71 3.61
N MET A 226 -5.08 16.75 4.40
CA MET A 226 -4.36 15.57 3.90
C MET A 226 -5.23 14.32 4.00
N VAL A 227 -5.30 13.56 2.93
CA VAL A 227 -5.92 12.24 2.88
C VAL A 227 -4.88 11.19 3.22
N ILE A 228 -5.17 10.31 4.18
CA ILE A 228 -4.35 9.12 4.48
C ILE A 228 -5.23 7.88 4.40
N THR A 229 -4.91 7.00 3.46
CA THR A 229 -5.57 5.70 3.27
C THR A 229 -4.70 4.55 3.75
N THR A 230 -5.29 3.36 3.86
CA THR A 230 -4.53 2.13 4.09
C THR A 230 -4.86 1.09 3.04
N HIS A 231 -3.87 0.26 2.68
CA HIS A 231 -4.09 -0.98 1.94
C HIS A 231 -3.76 -2.17 2.84
N VAL A 232 -4.74 -3.04 3.05
CA VAL A 232 -4.56 -4.27 3.84
C VAL A 232 -4.26 -5.43 2.90
N CYS A 233 -2.98 -5.78 2.85
CA CYS A 233 -2.45 -6.79 1.94
C CYS A 233 -2.33 -8.16 2.63
N ARG A 234 -2.49 -9.24 1.84
CA ARG A 234 -2.20 -10.63 2.25
C ARG A 234 -0.95 -11.21 1.59
N GLY A 235 -0.08 -10.33 1.09
CA GLY A 235 1.10 -10.69 0.32
C GLY A 235 0.80 -10.84 -1.16
N ASN A 236 1.70 -10.31 -1.99
CA ASN A 236 1.58 -10.33 -3.44
C ASN A 236 2.99 -10.41 -4.04
N PHE A 237 3.38 -11.57 -4.51
CA PHE A 237 4.68 -11.83 -5.11
C PHE A 237 4.57 -12.88 -6.20
N ARG A 238 4.98 -12.51 -7.44
CA ARG A 238 4.96 -13.40 -8.60
C ARG A 238 3.64 -14.16 -8.75
N SER A 239 2.52 -13.41 -8.66
CA SER A 239 1.15 -13.90 -8.77
C SER A 239 0.70 -14.88 -7.68
N THR A 240 1.37 -14.90 -6.52
CA THR A 240 0.96 -15.72 -5.37
C THR A 240 0.79 -14.87 -4.11
N TYR A 241 0.33 -15.48 -3.04
CA TYR A 241 0.03 -14.84 -1.76
C TYR A 241 0.82 -15.46 -0.61
N LEU A 242 0.85 -14.78 0.53
CA LEU A 242 1.54 -15.22 1.75
C LEU A 242 0.57 -15.63 2.86
N LEU A 243 -0.55 -14.92 2.99
CA LEU A 243 -1.48 -15.00 4.12
C LEU A 243 -2.90 -15.30 3.63
N THR A 244 -3.71 -15.88 4.51
CA THR A 244 -5.14 -16.10 4.35
C THR A 244 -5.89 -15.61 5.59
N GLY A 245 -7.21 -15.54 5.53
CA GLY A 245 -8.07 -15.22 6.66
C GLY A 245 -9.04 -14.08 6.37
N ALA A 246 -10.28 -14.26 6.83
CA ALA A 246 -11.31 -13.24 6.78
C ALA A 246 -10.97 -12.05 7.70
N TYR A 247 -11.64 -10.93 7.49
CA TYR A 247 -11.41 -9.70 8.29
C TYR A 247 -12.07 -9.76 9.68
N ASP A 248 -12.94 -10.75 9.97
CA ASP A 248 -13.71 -10.83 11.22
C ASP A 248 -12.87 -10.57 12.49
N PRO A 249 -11.69 -11.19 12.70
CA PRO A 249 -10.95 -11.05 13.94
C PRO A 249 -10.43 -9.63 14.22
N ILE A 250 -10.29 -8.80 13.18
CA ILE A 250 -9.70 -7.45 13.27
C ILE A 250 -10.70 -6.33 12.96
N ALA A 251 -11.92 -6.67 12.51
CA ALA A 251 -12.86 -5.72 11.96
C ALA A 251 -13.30 -4.62 12.95
N ASP A 252 -13.48 -4.98 14.21
CA ASP A 252 -13.82 -4.04 15.27
C ASP A 252 -12.74 -2.98 15.50
N ALA A 253 -11.47 -3.38 15.42
CA ALA A 253 -10.32 -2.49 15.56
C ALA A 253 -10.09 -1.69 14.28
N LEU A 254 -9.90 -2.40 13.15
CA LEU A 254 -9.52 -1.76 11.89
C LEU A 254 -10.64 -0.88 11.32
N PHE A 255 -11.86 -1.41 11.18
CA PHE A 255 -12.96 -0.69 10.55
C PHE A 255 -13.75 0.18 11.52
N GLY A 256 -13.83 -0.22 12.80
CA GLY A 256 -14.60 0.50 13.81
C GLY A 256 -13.83 1.63 14.51
N GLN A 257 -12.51 1.56 14.58
CA GLN A 257 -11.74 2.42 15.49
C GLN A 257 -10.56 3.16 14.85
N THR A 258 -10.08 2.79 13.65
CA THR A 258 -9.10 3.61 12.94
C THR A 258 -9.78 4.73 12.17
N GLN A 259 -9.05 5.81 11.85
CA GLN A 259 -9.58 7.00 11.19
C GLN A 259 -8.89 7.28 9.86
N TYR A 260 -8.72 6.24 9.05
CA TYR A 260 -8.27 6.40 7.68
C TYR A 260 -9.38 7.03 6.80
N ASP A 261 -8.99 7.81 5.82
CA ASP A 261 -9.91 8.39 4.84
C ASP A 261 -10.37 7.36 3.80
N GLY A 262 -9.64 6.24 3.66
CA GLY A 262 -10.01 5.13 2.78
C GLY A 262 -9.29 3.84 3.14
N TYR A 263 -9.92 2.72 2.82
CA TYR A 263 -9.47 1.36 3.13
C TYR A 263 -9.47 0.54 1.85
N PHE A 264 -8.31 0.24 1.29
CA PHE A 264 -8.12 -0.65 0.15
C PHE A 264 -8.04 -2.09 0.65
N LEU A 265 -9.07 -2.87 0.40
CA LEU A 265 -9.27 -4.20 0.97
C LEU A 265 -9.24 -5.27 -0.11
N GLU A 266 -8.45 -6.34 0.09
CA GLU A 266 -8.46 -7.48 -0.81
C GLU A 266 -9.76 -8.27 -0.67
N TYR A 267 -10.47 -8.42 -1.78
CA TYR A 267 -11.71 -9.19 -1.89
C TYR A 267 -11.83 -9.91 -3.26
N ASP A 268 -10.70 -10.18 -3.93
CA ASP A 268 -10.68 -10.81 -5.25
C ASP A 268 -11.06 -12.30 -5.23
N ASP A 269 -10.91 -12.96 -4.08
CA ASP A 269 -11.24 -14.37 -3.91
C ASP A 269 -11.76 -14.71 -2.49
N GLU A 270 -12.02 -15.99 -2.25
CA GLU A 270 -12.60 -16.52 -1.00
C GLU A 270 -11.67 -16.42 0.22
N ARG A 271 -10.35 -16.19 0.04
CA ARG A 271 -9.37 -16.06 1.14
C ARG A 271 -9.71 -14.93 2.11
N SER A 272 -10.38 -13.90 1.63
CA SER A 272 -10.77 -12.72 2.40
C SER A 272 -12.07 -12.86 3.17
N GLY A 273 -12.82 -13.97 2.97
CA GLY A 273 -14.14 -14.14 3.54
C GLY A 273 -15.22 -13.27 2.88
N GLY A 274 -16.34 -13.08 3.56
CA GLY A 274 -17.46 -12.27 3.11
C GLY A 274 -17.34 -10.80 3.52
N PHE A 275 -18.37 -10.00 3.16
CA PHE A 275 -18.43 -8.56 3.44
C PHE A 275 -19.00 -8.21 4.81
N GLU A 276 -19.53 -9.18 5.58
CA GLU A 276 -20.14 -8.92 6.88
C GLU A 276 -19.25 -8.11 7.86
N PRO A 277 -17.92 -8.31 7.92
CA PRO A 277 -17.04 -7.50 8.77
C PRO A 277 -17.14 -6.00 8.52
N LEU A 278 -17.53 -5.57 7.32
CA LEU A 278 -17.70 -4.16 6.96
C LEU A 278 -18.81 -3.45 7.77
N LYS A 279 -19.72 -4.20 8.42
CA LYS A 279 -20.72 -3.63 9.34
C LYS A 279 -20.09 -2.74 10.44
N HIS A 280 -18.84 -2.98 10.80
CA HIS A 280 -18.12 -2.18 11.80
C HIS A 280 -17.88 -0.74 11.37
N PHE A 281 -17.91 -0.42 10.06
CA PHE A 281 -17.88 0.97 9.59
C PHE A 281 -19.06 1.82 10.08
N ALA A 282 -20.21 1.21 10.36
CA ALA A 282 -21.35 1.92 10.92
C ALA A 282 -21.03 2.62 12.24
N ASN A 283 -20.13 2.06 13.03
CA ASN A 283 -19.70 2.57 14.33
C ASN A 283 -18.50 3.53 14.24
N ASN A 284 -17.87 3.64 13.06
CA ASN A 284 -16.72 4.51 12.90
C ASN A 284 -17.18 5.97 12.79
N PRO A 285 -16.71 6.88 13.68
CA PRO A 285 -17.06 8.29 13.60
C PRO A 285 -16.48 8.98 12.35
N HIS A 286 -15.38 8.45 11.82
CA HIS A 286 -14.75 8.91 10.57
C HIS A 286 -15.30 8.09 9.40
N LYS A 287 -16.04 8.74 8.52
CA LYS A 287 -16.69 8.08 7.37
C LYS A 287 -15.73 7.92 6.19
N GLY A 288 -14.66 7.15 6.40
CA GLY A 288 -13.71 6.80 5.33
C GLY A 288 -14.36 5.94 4.25
N ARG A 289 -13.85 6.02 3.01
CA ARG A 289 -14.32 5.19 1.89
C ARG A 289 -13.79 3.75 1.99
N VAL A 290 -14.58 2.82 1.49
CA VAL A 290 -14.22 1.40 1.39
C VAL A 290 -13.92 1.08 -0.07
N VAL A 291 -12.66 0.82 -0.37
CA VAL A 291 -12.18 0.51 -1.72
C VAL A 291 -12.11 -1.01 -1.87
N LEU A 292 -13.05 -1.54 -2.63
CA LEU A 292 -13.19 -2.97 -2.86
C LEU A 292 -12.17 -3.44 -3.90
N GLY A 293 -11.17 -4.18 -3.46
CA GLY A 293 -10.19 -4.82 -4.33
C GLY A 293 -10.75 -6.10 -4.94
N LEU A 294 -11.65 -5.97 -5.90
CA LEU A 294 -12.36 -7.08 -6.54
C LEU A 294 -11.68 -7.59 -7.82
N ILE A 295 -10.78 -6.80 -8.39
CA ILE A 295 -10.08 -7.13 -9.63
C ILE A 295 -8.69 -7.68 -9.27
N SER A 296 -8.44 -8.96 -9.57
CA SER A 296 -7.17 -9.59 -9.22
C SER A 296 -5.99 -8.99 -9.99
N SER A 297 -4.93 -8.61 -9.28
CA SER A 297 -3.66 -8.23 -9.88
C SER A 297 -2.71 -9.43 -10.07
N LYS A 298 -3.15 -10.65 -9.72
CA LYS A 298 -2.34 -11.88 -9.80
C LYS A 298 -2.50 -12.60 -11.14
N PHE A 299 -3.67 -12.54 -11.74
CA PHE A 299 -4.01 -13.27 -12.97
C PHE A 299 -4.39 -12.30 -14.09
N PRO A 300 -4.04 -12.60 -15.37
CA PRO A 300 -4.27 -11.69 -16.48
C PRO A 300 -5.73 -11.65 -16.97
N GLU A 301 -6.53 -12.67 -16.68
CA GLU A 301 -7.91 -12.78 -17.12
C GLU A 301 -8.76 -11.66 -16.47
N LEU A 302 -9.66 -11.06 -17.24
CA LEU A 302 -10.67 -10.14 -16.73
C LEU A 302 -11.79 -10.94 -16.05
N GLU A 303 -12.22 -10.47 -14.91
CA GLU A 303 -13.33 -11.00 -14.15
C GLU A 303 -14.67 -10.76 -14.87
N ASP A 304 -15.70 -11.57 -14.56
CA ASP A 304 -17.05 -11.32 -15.07
C ASP A 304 -17.62 -10.01 -14.48
N LYS A 305 -17.91 -9.03 -15.35
CA LYS A 305 -18.42 -7.72 -14.95
C LYS A 305 -19.71 -7.79 -14.16
N THR A 306 -20.61 -8.70 -14.52
CA THR A 306 -21.89 -8.87 -13.83
C THR A 306 -21.65 -9.38 -12.41
N ALA A 307 -20.73 -10.32 -12.23
CA ALA A 307 -20.34 -10.81 -10.91
C ALA A 307 -19.70 -9.72 -10.05
N ILE A 308 -18.81 -8.87 -10.62
CA ILE A 308 -18.22 -7.75 -9.88
C ILE A 308 -19.28 -6.76 -9.42
N LYS A 309 -20.22 -6.36 -10.31
CA LYS A 309 -21.31 -5.46 -9.95
C LYS A 309 -22.22 -6.04 -8.87
N ALA A 310 -22.54 -7.34 -8.96
CA ALA A 310 -23.35 -8.02 -7.94
C ALA A 310 -22.65 -8.02 -6.57
N ARG A 311 -21.33 -8.17 -6.53
CA ARG A 311 -20.55 -8.08 -5.28
C ARG A 311 -20.48 -6.66 -4.71
N ILE A 312 -20.42 -5.64 -5.56
CA ILE A 312 -20.55 -4.25 -5.11
C ILE A 312 -21.94 -4.01 -4.50
N GLU A 313 -23.00 -4.47 -5.16
CA GLU A 313 -24.37 -4.37 -4.65
C GLU A 313 -24.56 -5.15 -3.33
N GLU A 314 -24.05 -6.36 -3.21
CA GLU A 314 -24.03 -7.12 -1.96
C GLU A 314 -23.42 -6.32 -0.81
N THR A 315 -22.31 -5.61 -1.07
CA THR A 315 -21.61 -4.82 -0.07
C THR A 315 -22.45 -3.65 0.45
N THR A 316 -23.44 -3.17 -0.31
CA THR A 316 -24.33 -2.07 0.11
C THR A 316 -25.22 -2.40 1.31
N GLN A 317 -25.32 -3.68 1.67
CA GLN A 317 -25.99 -4.12 2.91
C GLN A 317 -25.22 -3.64 4.17
N TYR A 318 -23.95 -3.32 4.07
CA TYR A 318 -23.07 -2.97 5.17
C TYR A 318 -22.54 -1.53 5.09
N VAL A 319 -22.28 -1.04 3.88
CA VAL A 319 -21.69 0.28 3.62
C VAL A 319 -22.45 0.95 2.48
N PRO A 320 -22.92 2.20 2.63
CA PRO A 320 -23.62 2.92 1.58
C PRO A 320 -22.83 2.98 0.26
N LEU A 321 -23.52 2.90 -0.88
CA LEU A 321 -22.88 2.88 -2.22
C LEU A 321 -21.94 4.07 -2.46
N GLU A 322 -22.31 5.24 -1.96
CA GLU A 322 -21.50 6.46 -2.09
C GLU A 322 -20.16 6.41 -1.31
N GLN A 323 -20.01 5.51 -0.35
CA GLN A 323 -18.75 5.25 0.36
C GLN A 323 -17.93 4.12 -0.28
N LEU A 324 -18.49 3.38 -1.22
CA LEU A 324 -17.80 2.29 -1.90
C LEU A 324 -17.00 2.80 -3.09
N CYS A 325 -15.85 2.19 -3.33
CA CYS A 325 -15.00 2.41 -4.49
C CYS A 325 -14.49 1.05 -5.01
N LEU A 326 -13.89 1.03 -6.17
CA LEU A 326 -13.34 -0.16 -6.81
C LEU A 326 -11.85 0.02 -7.08
N SER A 327 -11.06 -1.04 -6.88
CA SER A 327 -9.65 -1.10 -7.24
C SER A 327 -9.22 -2.52 -7.64
N PRO A 328 -8.01 -2.67 -8.22
CA PRO A 328 -7.33 -3.96 -8.16
C PRO A 328 -7.13 -4.37 -6.70
N GLN A 329 -7.08 -5.69 -6.45
CA GLN A 329 -6.98 -6.22 -5.09
C GLN A 329 -5.65 -5.85 -4.39
N CYS A 330 -4.60 -5.63 -5.15
CA CYS A 330 -3.27 -5.19 -4.71
C CYS A 330 -2.59 -4.41 -5.84
N GLY A 331 -1.37 -3.93 -5.63
CA GLY A 331 -0.52 -3.47 -6.72
C GLY A 331 -0.12 -4.63 -7.66
N PHE A 332 0.44 -4.30 -8.81
CA PHE A 332 0.89 -5.32 -9.80
C PHE A 332 2.33 -5.79 -9.56
N ALA A 333 3.10 -5.07 -8.74
CA ALA A 333 4.50 -5.39 -8.47
C ALA A 333 4.95 -4.87 -7.10
N SER A 334 4.70 -5.64 -6.05
CA SER A 334 5.15 -5.33 -4.67
C SER A 334 6.67 -5.45 -4.49
N THR A 335 7.34 -6.12 -5.43
CA THR A 335 8.79 -6.17 -5.58
C THR A 335 9.16 -5.88 -7.04
N GLU A 336 10.44 -5.67 -7.32
CA GLU A 336 10.92 -5.37 -8.67
C GLU A 336 10.63 -6.51 -9.68
N GLU A 337 10.46 -7.75 -9.22
CA GLU A 337 10.11 -8.89 -10.08
C GLU A 337 8.70 -8.76 -10.68
N GLY A 338 7.74 -8.28 -9.87
CA GLY A 338 6.34 -8.13 -10.27
C GLY A 338 5.57 -9.43 -10.43
N ASN A 339 4.29 -9.30 -10.76
CA ASN A 339 3.40 -10.42 -11.05
C ASN A 339 3.60 -10.97 -12.46
N ILE A 340 3.12 -12.21 -12.69
CA ILE A 340 3.28 -12.94 -13.95
C ILE A 340 2.17 -12.50 -14.90
N MET A 341 2.34 -11.34 -15.49
CA MET A 341 1.49 -10.80 -16.55
C MET A 341 2.26 -9.77 -17.40
N THR A 342 1.72 -9.43 -18.55
CA THR A 342 2.27 -8.39 -19.41
C THR A 342 1.77 -6.99 -19.00
N GLU A 343 2.49 -5.95 -19.41
CA GLU A 343 2.02 -4.56 -19.25
C GLU A 343 0.65 -4.33 -19.91
N ALA A 344 0.41 -4.93 -21.09
CA ALA A 344 -0.88 -4.81 -21.78
C ALA A 344 -2.04 -5.39 -20.94
N GLN A 345 -1.82 -6.52 -20.27
CA GLN A 345 -2.79 -7.14 -19.37
C GLN A 345 -3.00 -6.30 -18.11
N GLN A 346 -1.93 -5.77 -17.51
CA GLN A 346 -2.03 -4.80 -16.41
C GLN A 346 -2.92 -3.61 -16.77
N TRP A 347 -2.65 -2.97 -17.94
CA TRP A 347 -3.43 -1.81 -18.37
C TRP A 347 -4.86 -2.17 -18.77
N ALA A 348 -5.11 -3.39 -19.25
CA ALA A 348 -6.48 -3.88 -19.46
C ALA A 348 -7.26 -3.93 -18.15
N LYS A 349 -6.65 -4.44 -17.08
CA LYS A 349 -7.28 -4.48 -15.74
C LYS A 349 -7.52 -3.10 -15.15
N VAL A 350 -6.57 -2.17 -15.28
CA VAL A 350 -6.73 -0.79 -14.80
C VAL A 350 -7.88 -0.09 -15.52
N ARG A 351 -7.95 -0.17 -16.85
CA ARG A 351 -9.07 0.38 -17.62
C ARG A 351 -10.40 -0.29 -17.26
N TYR A 352 -10.37 -1.58 -16.92
CA TYR A 352 -11.56 -2.32 -16.53
C TYR A 352 -12.14 -1.85 -15.19
N VAL A 353 -11.27 -1.51 -14.22
CA VAL A 353 -11.69 -0.85 -12.97
C VAL A 353 -12.42 0.46 -13.26
N GLU A 354 -11.85 1.31 -14.11
CA GLU A 354 -12.42 2.60 -14.50
C GLU A 354 -13.75 2.44 -15.23
N GLU A 355 -13.83 1.48 -16.17
CA GLU A 355 -15.06 1.19 -16.91
C GLU A 355 -16.19 0.75 -15.97
N ILE A 356 -15.93 -0.18 -15.04
CA ILE A 356 -16.93 -0.65 -14.08
C ILE A 356 -17.34 0.49 -13.14
N ALA A 357 -16.38 1.28 -12.64
CA ALA A 357 -16.67 2.39 -11.76
C ALA A 357 -17.62 3.41 -12.42
N LYS A 358 -17.36 3.79 -13.67
CA LYS A 358 -18.26 4.67 -14.44
C LYS A 358 -19.67 4.08 -14.63
N GLU A 359 -19.78 2.80 -14.81
CA GLU A 359 -21.09 2.13 -14.97
C GLU A 359 -21.87 2.05 -13.65
N VAL A 360 -21.20 2.03 -12.49
CA VAL A 360 -21.83 1.92 -11.16
C VAL A 360 -22.12 3.29 -10.54
N TRP A 361 -21.16 4.21 -10.59
CA TRP A 361 -21.24 5.51 -9.90
C TRP A 361 -21.36 6.71 -10.83
N GLY A 362 -21.10 6.55 -12.12
CA GLY A 362 -20.94 7.67 -13.03
C GLY A 362 -19.49 8.19 -13.09
N GLU A 363 -19.30 9.42 -13.56
CA GLU A 363 -17.99 10.07 -13.56
C GLU A 363 -17.74 10.80 -12.24
N ASP A 364 -16.52 10.67 -11.70
CA ASP A 364 -16.06 11.38 -10.50
C ASP A 364 -15.83 12.90 -10.70
#